data_e750b5441c4e0bb4beb6111e394f9537
#
_entry.id   e750b5441c4e0bb4beb6111e394f9537
#
_cell.length_a   1.000
_cell.length_b   1.000
_cell.length_c   1.000
_cell.angle_alpha   90.00
_cell.angle_beta   90.00
_cell.angle_gamma   90.00
#
_symmetry.space_group_name_H-M   'P 1'
#
loop_
_entity.id
_entity.type
_entity.pdbx_description
1 polymer ?
#
loop_
_entity_poly.entity_id
_entity_poly.type
_entity_poly.pdbx_seq_one_letter_code
_entity_poly.pdbx_strand_id
1 'polypeptide(L)'
;MQVEITTLDKASAGNAELPDELFGARPRPDIMARVVHWQLAKRRAGTHSTKGLSEVSGTTKKPYRQKGTGNARQGSLRAPQFRGGGIVHGPVPHSHAYNLNKKVRRLGLISALSQKQADGKLVVLNSIGGTTKTADLAKKLRALGWRSALIVDGAVDDGFLLASRNIPGIDVLPTVGANVYDILRHDVLAITTAGVEGLKLRLNGAHAAAEDTAASDEGATSEIDAAPEAHLAGGPDAAAEAHVAAESDAAPDGHTASAGETASEGDAA
;
A
#
# COMPACT_ATOMS: atom_id res chain seq x y z
N MET A 1 23.40 -16.83 -17.38
CA MET A 1 22.82 -18.10 -17.87
C MET A 1 22.04 -17.87 -19.16
N GLN A 2 21.99 -18.87 -20.04
CA GLN A 2 21.23 -18.77 -21.31
C GLN A 2 19.88 -19.47 -21.16
N VAL A 3 18.82 -18.81 -21.66
CA VAL A 3 17.44 -19.33 -21.64
C VAL A 3 16.84 -19.11 -23.03
N GLU A 4 16.09 -20.09 -23.52
CA GLU A 4 15.41 -20.01 -24.82
C GLU A 4 14.30 -18.96 -24.81
N ILE A 5 14.27 -18.12 -25.84
CA ILE A 5 13.19 -17.15 -26.08
C ILE A 5 12.08 -17.85 -26.86
N THR A 6 10.87 -17.79 -26.33
CA THR A 6 9.68 -18.32 -26.98
C THR A 6 8.75 -17.21 -27.42
N THR A 7 7.90 -17.49 -28.40
CA THR A 7 6.78 -16.63 -28.77
C THR A 7 5.48 -17.13 -28.15
N LEU A 8 4.43 -16.28 -28.12
CA LEU A 8 3.10 -16.69 -27.70
C LEU A 8 2.51 -17.83 -28.56
N ASP A 9 3.04 -18.04 -29.77
CA ASP A 9 2.67 -19.11 -30.70
C ASP A 9 3.53 -20.36 -30.54
N LYS A 10 4.33 -20.47 -29.45
CA LYS A 10 5.20 -21.61 -29.12
C LYS A 10 6.35 -21.81 -30.09
N ALA A 11 6.74 -20.80 -30.87
CA ALA A 11 7.91 -20.83 -31.72
C ALA A 11 9.15 -20.36 -30.96
N SER A 12 10.29 -21.00 -31.22
CA SER A 12 11.58 -20.54 -30.69
C SER A 12 12.04 -19.30 -31.43
N ALA A 13 12.45 -18.26 -30.72
CA ALA A 13 12.89 -16.98 -31.26
C ALA A 13 14.37 -16.66 -30.96
N GLY A 14 15.14 -17.66 -30.46
CA GLY A 14 16.54 -17.48 -30.11
C GLY A 14 16.82 -17.69 -28.63
N ASN A 15 17.97 -17.22 -28.16
CA ASN A 15 18.39 -17.34 -26.75
C ASN A 15 18.56 -15.94 -26.13
N ALA A 16 18.16 -15.79 -24.90
CA ALA A 16 18.42 -14.63 -24.06
C ALA A 16 19.47 -14.91 -23.02
N GLU A 17 20.33 -13.95 -22.74
CA GLU A 17 21.25 -13.99 -21.60
C GLU A 17 20.63 -13.34 -20.38
N LEU A 18 20.40 -14.15 -19.34
CA LEU A 18 19.95 -13.69 -18.05
C LEU A 18 21.14 -13.48 -17.12
N PRO A 19 21.22 -12.34 -16.38
CA PRO A 19 22.28 -12.12 -15.41
C PRO A 19 22.13 -13.05 -14.21
N ASP A 20 23.23 -13.73 -13.87
CA ASP A 20 23.27 -14.68 -12.75
C ASP A 20 23.00 -13.98 -11.40
N GLU A 21 23.35 -12.70 -11.29
CA GLU A 21 23.08 -11.91 -10.08
C GLU A 21 21.58 -11.78 -9.75
N LEU A 22 20.70 -11.79 -10.76
CA LEU A 22 19.25 -11.62 -10.61
C LEU A 22 18.48 -12.94 -10.64
N PHE A 23 18.94 -13.90 -11.42
CA PHE A 23 18.23 -15.16 -11.67
C PHE A 23 18.96 -16.40 -11.16
N GLY A 24 20.26 -16.28 -10.83
CA GLY A 24 21.07 -17.37 -10.31
C GLY A 24 21.36 -17.30 -8.81
N ALA A 25 20.78 -16.33 -8.10
CA ALA A 25 21.00 -16.18 -6.67
C ALA A 25 20.34 -17.32 -5.86
N ARG A 26 20.95 -17.69 -4.72
CA ARG A 26 20.35 -18.68 -3.83
C ARG A 26 19.02 -18.18 -3.28
N PRO A 27 17.91 -18.89 -3.49
CA PRO A 27 16.60 -18.48 -2.97
C PRO A 27 16.58 -18.45 -1.42
N ARG A 28 15.97 -17.41 -0.86
CA ARG A 28 15.86 -17.22 0.60
C ARG A 28 14.40 -17.12 1.01
N PRO A 29 13.78 -18.24 1.45
CA PRO A 29 12.34 -18.28 1.79
C PRO A 29 11.99 -17.37 2.99
N ASP A 30 12.89 -17.20 3.94
CA ASP A 30 12.74 -16.30 5.07
C ASP A 30 12.50 -14.84 4.64
N ILE A 31 13.28 -14.37 3.67
CA ILE A 31 13.16 -13.00 3.13
C ILE A 31 11.89 -12.86 2.28
N MET A 32 11.61 -13.84 1.43
CA MET A 32 10.39 -13.85 0.61
C MET A 32 9.15 -13.79 1.49
N ALA A 33 9.08 -14.59 2.56
CA ALA A 33 7.99 -14.58 3.53
C ALA A 33 7.80 -13.18 4.18
N ARG A 34 8.89 -12.54 4.61
CA ARG A 34 8.84 -11.17 5.18
C ARG A 34 8.28 -10.15 4.19
N VAL A 35 8.72 -10.22 2.92
CA VAL A 35 8.23 -9.30 1.87
C VAL A 35 6.75 -9.54 1.58
N VAL A 36 6.31 -10.80 1.49
CA VAL A 36 4.90 -11.15 1.30
C VAL A 36 4.05 -10.64 2.46
N HIS A 37 4.46 -10.88 3.72
CA HIS A 37 3.76 -10.36 4.89
C HIS A 37 3.65 -8.83 4.87
N TRP A 38 4.73 -8.13 4.49
CA TRP A 38 4.73 -6.69 4.35
C TRP A 38 3.76 -6.20 3.27
N GLN A 39 3.71 -6.86 2.10
CA GLN A 39 2.80 -6.52 1.02
C GLN A 39 1.33 -6.74 1.43
N LEU A 40 1.03 -7.86 2.08
CA LEU A 40 -0.31 -8.16 2.58
C LEU A 40 -0.75 -7.19 3.68
N ALA A 41 0.15 -6.84 4.60
CA ALA A 41 -0.14 -5.86 5.65
C ALA A 41 -0.51 -4.48 5.07
N LYS A 42 0.18 -4.04 4.01
CA LYS A 42 -0.17 -2.79 3.31
C LYS A 42 -1.54 -2.79 2.63
N ARG A 43 -2.03 -3.96 2.22
CA ARG A 43 -3.35 -4.12 1.56
C ARG A 43 -4.50 -4.13 2.56
N ARG A 44 -4.23 -4.33 3.87
CA ARG A 44 -5.28 -4.38 4.90
C ARG A 44 -5.86 -2.97 5.10
N ALA A 45 -7.18 -2.86 4.99
CA ALA A 45 -7.89 -1.59 5.16
C ALA A 45 -7.89 -1.08 6.61
N GLY A 46 -7.92 -1.99 7.61
CA GLY A 46 -7.87 -1.64 9.03
C GLY A 46 -9.06 -0.82 9.52
N THR A 47 -10.24 -1.04 8.95
CA THR A 47 -11.46 -0.26 9.20
C THR A 47 -12.28 -0.74 10.40
N HIS A 48 -11.80 -1.76 11.13
CA HIS A 48 -12.49 -2.25 12.32
C HIS A 48 -12.56 -1.17 13.39
N SER A 49 -13.75 -0.97 13.95
CA SER A 49 -14.01 0.08 14.93
C SER A 49 -15.05 -0.36 15.96
N THR A 50 -14.85 0.10 17.17
CA THR A 50 -15.85 0.02 18.25
C THR A 50 -16.04 1.40 18.83
N LYS A 51 -17.24 1.66 19.36
CA LYS A 51 -17.55 2.96 19.95
C LYS A 51 -16.97 3.06 21.36
N GLY A 52 -16.06 4.00 21.55
CA GLY A 52 -15.55 4.41 22.85
C GLY A 52 -16.57 5.22 23.66
N LEU A 53 -16.21 5.59 24.89
CA LEU A 53 -17.08 6.34 25.81
C LEU A 53 -17.58 7.66 25.21
N SER A 54 -16.75 8.37 24.44
CA SER A 54 -17.08 9.63 23.78
C SER A 54 -17.97 9.48 22.56
N GLU A 55 -17.91 8.34 21.88
CA GLU A 55 -18.59 8.07 20.61
C GLU A 55 -19.99 7.47 20.80
N VAL A 56 -20.28 6.92 21.98
CA VAL A 56 -21.60 6.40 22.29
C VAL A 56 -22.59 7.55 22.46
N SER A 57 -23.74 7.49 21.75
CA SER A 57 -24.82 8.45 21.91
C SER A 57 -25.45 8.32 23.28
N GLY A 58 -25.71 9.43 23.93
CA GLY A 58 -26.33 9.47 25.26
C GLY A 58 -26.04 10.80 25.96
N THR A 59 -26.66 11.01 27.11
CA THR A 59 -26.45 12.22 27.91
C THR A 59 -25.07 12.23 28.58
N THR A 60 -24.45 13.40 28.64
CA THR A 60 -23.23 13.65 29.41
C THR A 60 -23.53 14.00 30.88
N LYS A 61 -24.82 14.26 31.21
CA LYS A 61 -25.24 14.65 32.57
C LYS A 61 -24.94 13.53 33.55
N LYS A 62 -24.44 13.90 34.75
CA LYS A 62 -24.25 12.98 35.86
C LYS A 62 -25.60 12.38 36.28
N PRO A 63 -25.74 11.04 36.41
CA PRO A 63 -27.03 10.39 36.66
C PRO A 63 -27.69 10.86 37.97
N TYR A 64 -26.91 11.05 39.01
CA TYR A 64 -27.35 11.50 40.32
C TYR A 64 -26.22 12.16 41.12
N ARG A 65 -26.55 12.81 42.25
CA ARG A 65 -25.59 13.48 43.14
C ARG A 65 -24.54 12.51 43.70
N GLN A 66 -23.35 13.03 44.05
CA GLN A 66 -22.19 12.24 44.48
C GLN A 66 -22.39 11.43 45.78
N LYS A 67 -23.21 11.95 46.71
CA LYS A 67 -23.49 11.35 48.01
C LYS A 67 -24.99 11.44 48.32
N GLY A 68 -25.47 10.62 49.27
CA GLY A 68 -26.85 10.71 49.80
C GLY A 68 -27.92 10.01 48.97
N THR A 69 -27.54 9.08 48.05
CA THR A 69 -28.49 8.28 47.26
C THR A 69 -28.54 6.82 47.66
N GLY A 70 -27.58 6.34 48.49
CA GLY A 70 -27.44 4.92 48.80
C GLY A 70 -26.86 4.06 47.67
N ASN A 71 -26.73 4.61 46.46
CA ASN A 71 -26.22 3.93 45.27
C ASN A 71 -24.71 4.10 45.09
N ALA A 72 -24.10 3.19 44.31
CA ALA A 72 -22.71 3.34 43.91
C ALA A 72 -22.50 4.63 43.10
N ARG A 73 -21.34 5.26 43.27
CA ARG A 73 -21.03 6.54 42.61
C ARG A 73 -20.85 6.32 41.08
N GLN A 74 -21.53 7.13 40.27
CA GLN A 74 -21.45 7.06 38.83
C GLN A 74 -21.19 8.46 38.22
N GLY A 75 -20.32 8.52 37.21
CA GLY A 75 -20.00 9.75 36.50
C GLY A 75 -20.83 9.93 35.23
N SER A 76 -21.08 8.87 34.48
CA SER A 76 -21.81 8.89 33.21
C SER A 76 -22.53 7.55 33.01
N LEU A 77 -23.67 7.60 32.32
CA LEU A 77 -24.42 6.42 31.89
C LEU A 77 -23.76 5.74 30.65
N ARG A 78 -22.81 6.42 29.99
CA ARG A 78 -22.04 5.86 28.88
C ARG A 78 -20.88 4.99 29.33
N ALA A 79 -20.62 4.90 30.64
CA ALA A 79 -19.51 4.13 31.18
C ALA A 79 -19.61 2.63 30.82
N PRO A 80 -18.50 1.93 30.65
CA PRO A 80 -18.49 0.56 30.10
C PRO A 80 -19.20 -0.47 30.99
N GLN A 81 -19.38 -0.20 32.27
CA GLN A 81 -20.12 -1.06 33.19
C GLN A 81 -21.64 -1.05 32.92
N PHE A 82 -22.16 -0.07 32.20
CA PHE A 82 -23.56 0.00 31.87
C PHE A 82 -23.88 -0.70 30.55
N ARG A 83 -25.07 -1.27 30.46
CA ARG A 83 -25.59 -1.83 29.21
C ARG A 83 -25.70 -0.73 28.16
N GLY A 84 -25.08 -0.94 26.98
CA GLY A 84 -24.99 0.09 25.94
C GLY A 84 -23.93 1.15 26.20
N GLY A 85 -23.06 0.99 27.21
CA GLY A 85 -21.91 1.87 27.42
C GLY A 85 -20.79 1.67 26.40
N GLY A 86 -19.79 2.54 26.46
CA GLY A 86 -18.63 2.50 25.57
C GLY A 86 -17.71 1.31 25.83
N ILE A 87 -17.01 0.86 24.80
CA ILE A 87 -16.00 -0.20 24.90
C ILE A 87 -14.65 0.42 25.26
N VAL A 88 -13.94 -0.15 26.26
CA VAL A 88 -12.68 0.43 26.78
C VAL A 88 -11.49 0.06 25.89
N HIS A 89 -11.32 -1.22 25.57
CA HIS A 89 -10.17 -1.75 24.82
C HIS A 89 -10.60 -2.41 23.51
N GLY A 90 -11.57 -1.81 22.84
CA GLY A 90 -12.03 -2.31 21.56
C GLY A 90 -11.08 -1.97 20.39
N PRO A 91 -11.25 -2.64 19.26
CA PRO A 91 -10.50 -2.31 18.07
C PRO A 91 -10.81 -0.89 17.59
N VAL A 92 -9.78 -0.17 17.21
CA VAL A 92 -9.87 1.16 16.58
C VAL A 92 -9.31 1.13 15.17
N PRO A 93 -9.80 1.96 14.25
CA PRO A 93 -9.27 2.06 12.90
C PRO A 93 -7.79 2.44 12.95
N HIS A 94 -6.95 1.62 12.32
CA HIS A 94 -5.53 1.93 12.19
C HIS A 94 -4.94 1.31 10.93
N SER A 95 -3.88 1.91 10.40
CA SER A 95 -3.12 1.36 9.30
C SER A 95 -2.25 0.19 9.76
N HIS A 96 -2.30 -0.92 9.05
CA HIS A 96 -1.40 -2.06 9.26
C HIS A 96 -0.08 -1.93 8.49
N ALA A 97 0.11 -0.83 7.75
CA ALA A 97 1.32 -0.62 6.97
C ALA A 97 2.53 -0.37 7.89
N TYR A 98 3.62 -1.01 7.56
CA TYR A 98 4.92 -0.79 8.20
C TYR A 98 6.02 -0.68 7.13
N ASN A 99 7.18 -0.16 7.51
CA ASN A 99 8.30 0.00 6.61
C ASN A 99 9.20 -1.23 6.62
N LEU A 100 9.58 -1.68 5.43
CA LEU A 100 10.60 -2.71 5.24
C LEU A 100 11.77 -2.12 4.46
N ASN A 101 12.99 -2.40 4.88
CA ASN A 101 14.22 -1.86 4.30
C ASN A 101 14.28 -2.12 2.79
N LYS A 102 14.72 -1.12 2.01
CA LYS A 102 14.83 -1.21 0.54
C LYS A 102 15.69 -2.41 0.09
N LYS A 103 16.85 -2.65 0.76
CA LYS A 103 17.74 -3.78 0.49
C LYS A 103 17.04 -5.14 0.68
N VAL A 104 16.22 -5.31 1.74
CA VAL A 104 15.46 -6.53 1.99
C VAL A 104 14.40 -6.78 0.91
N ARG A 105 13.69 -5.73 0.49
CA ARG A 105 12.69 -5.83 -0.59
C ARG A 105 13.32 -6.23 -1.93
N ARG A 106 14.48 -5.65 -2.27
CA ARG A 106 15.26 -6.02 -3.46
C ARG A 106 15.71 -7.47 -3.40
N LEU A 107 16.31 -7.89 -2.28
CA LEU A 107 16.78 -9.26 -2.09
C LEU A 107 15.63 -10.29 -2.16
N GLY A 108 14.44 -9.92 -1.65
CA GLY A 108 13.23 -10.73 -1.78
C GLY A 108 12.78 -10.91 -3.23
N LEU A 109 12.83 -9.84 -4.05
CA LEU A 109 12.49 -9.92 -5.46
C LEU A 109 13.50 -10.78 -6.23
N ILE A 110 14.79 -10.60 -6.02
CA ILE A 110 15.86 -11.43 -6.60
C ILE A 110 15.64 -12.90 -6.22
N SER A 111 15.38 -13.19 -4.94
CA SER A 111 15.12 -14.56 -4.48
C SER A 111 13.89 -15.18 -5.15
N ALA A 112 12.82 -14.42 -5.39
CA ALA A 112 11.61 -14.92 -6.06
C ALA A 112 11.86 -15.23 -7.55
N LEU A 113 12.61 -14.37 -8.24
CA LEU A 113 13.01 -14.59 -9.64
C LEU A 113 13.90 -15.83 -9.77
N SER A 114 14.91 -15.95 -8.91
CA SER A 114 15.82 -17.10 -8.88
C SER A 114 15.11 -18.40 -8.52
N GLN A 115 14.10 -18.36 -7.63
CA GLN A 115 13.27 -19.53 -7.32
C GLN A 115 12.50 -20.01 -8.54
N LYS A 116 11.86 -19.08 -9.30
CA LYS A 116 11.15 -19.45 -10.52
C LYS A 116 12.06 -20.04 -11.59
N GLN A 117 13.29 -19.54 -11.68
CA GLN A 117 14.28 -20.09 -12.58
C GLN A 117 14.73 -21.50 -12.13
N ALA A 118 15.02 -21.70 -10.85
CA ALA A 118 15.42 -22.99 -10.30
C ALA A 118 14.33 -24.06 -10.47
N ASP A 119 13.04 -23.66 -10.35
CA ASP A 119 11.88 -24.52 -10.56
C ASP A 119 11.58 -24.80 -12.05
N GLY A 120 12.31 -24.20 -12.99
CA GLY A 120 12.04 -24.31 -14.44
C GLY A 120 10.72 -23.67 -14.88
N LYS A 121 10.19 -22.74 -14.09
CA LYS A 121 8.91 -22.04 -14.32
C LYS A 121 9.09 -20.63 -14.87
N LEU A 122 10.29 -20.26 -15.26
CA LEU A 122 10.60 -19.00 -15.92
C LEU A 122 10.62 -19.21 -17.43
N VAL A 123 9.87 -18.40 -18.15
CA VAL A 123 9.81 -18.37 -19.63
C VAL A 123 10.15 -16.97 -20.11
N VAL A 124 11.04 -16.89 -21.10
CA VAL A 124 11.36 -15.60 -21.74
C VAL A 124 10.57 -15.49 -23.03
N LEU A 125 9.81 -14.40 -23.18
CA LEU A 125 9.04 -14.09 -24.38
C LEU A 125 9.77 -13.02 -25.20
N ASN A 126 9.66 -13.14 -26.52
CA ASN A 126 10.18 -12.09 -27.41
C ASN A 126 9.38 -10.79 -27.24
N SER A 127 8.07 -10.87 -27.45
CA SER A 127 7.13 -9.74 -27.27
C SER A 127 5.72 -10.25 -27.00
N ILE A 128 4.86 -9.40 -26.45
CA ILE A 128 3.45 -9.74 -26.15
C ILE A 128 2.43 -8.97 -27.00
N GLY A 129 2.88 -8.13 -27.96
CA GLY A 129 2.01 -7.29 -28.78
C GLY A 129 1.12 -8.06 -29.78
N GLY A 130 0.10 -7.35 -30.29
CA GLY A 130 -0.72 -7.80 -31.41
C GLY A 130 -1.97 -8.63 -31.10
N THR A 131 -2.22 -9.01 -29.85
CA THR A 131 -3.41 -9.78 -29.48
C THR A 131 -4.38 -8.92 -28.67
N THR A 132 -5.42 -8.41 -29.31
CA THR A 132 -6.43 -7.54 -28.68
C THR A 132 -7.70 -8.28 -28.23
N LYS A 133 -7.92 -9.52 -28.73
CA LYS A 133 -9.09 -10.33 -28.42
C LYS A 133 -8.78 -11.35 -27.31
N THR A 134 -9.61 -11.35 -26.26
CA THR A 134 -9.51 -12.31 -25.13
C THR A 134 -9.58 -13.76 -25.57
N ALA A 135 -10.46 -14.08 -26.53
CA ALA A 135 -10.64 -15.45 -27.01
C ALA A 135 -9.38 -16.02 -27.68
N ASP A 136 -8.71 -15.22 -28.49
CA ASP A 136 -7.49 -15.65 -29.18
C ASP A 136 -6.31 -15.75 -28.23
N LEU A 137 -6.18 -14.79 -27.27
CA LEU A 137 -5.19 -14.87 -26.21
C LEU A 137 -5.39 -16.14 -25.35
N ALA A 138 -6.63 -16.43 -24.95
CA ALA A 138 -6.95 -17.62 -24.15
C ALA A 138 -6.59 -18.93 -24.88
N LYS A 139 -6.77 -18.99 -26.21
CA LYS A 139 -6.33 -20.16 -27.02
C LYS A 139 -4.83 -20.32 -27.01
N LYS A 140 -4.07 -19.22 -27.21
CA LYS A 140 -2.61 -19.24 -27.19
C LYS A 140 -2.05 -19.67 -25.82
N LEU A 141 -2.57 -19.11 -24.72
CA LEU A 141 -2.15 -19.48 -23.36
C LEU A 141 -2.48 -20.94 -23.01
N ARG A 142 -3.63 -21.47 -23.47
CA ARG A 142 -3.97 -22.89 -23.34
C ARG A 142 -3.05 -23.79 -24.16
N ALA A 143 -2.64 -23.38 -25.35
CA ALA A 143 -1.69 -24.13 -26.18
C ALA A 143 -0.31 -24.19 -25.52
N LEU A 144 0.10 -23.14 -24.77
CA LEU A 144 1.30 -23.12 -23.94
C LEU A 144 1.16 -23.92 -22.63
N GLY A 145 -0.07 -24.34 -22.28
CA GLY A 145 -0.37 -25.06 -21.03
C GLY A 145 -0.43 -24.16 -19.79
N TRP A 146 -0.50 -22.85 -19.95
CA TRP A 146 -0.50 -21.90 -18.83
C TRP A 146 -1.92 -21.72 -18.27
N ARG A 147 -2.12 -22.23 -17.06
CA ARG A 147 -3.36 -22.03 -16.28
C ARG A 147 -3.22 -20.84 -15.33
N SER A 148 -2.04 -20.64 -14.80
CA SER A 148 -1.70 -19.53 -13.90
C SER A 148 -0.36 -18.99 -14.32
N ALA A 149 -0.35 -17.75 -14.84
CA ALA A 149 0.86 -17.11 -15.32
C ALA A 149 0.87 -15.61 -15.01
N LEU A 150 2.02 -15.12 -14.57
CA LEU A 150 2.33 -13.72 -14.48
C LEU A 150 3.18 -13.33 -15.69
N ILE A 151 2.70 -12.35 -16.45
CA ILE A 151 3.42 -11.80 -17.60
C ILE A 151 3.98 -10.45 -17.21
N VAL A 152 5.29 -10.28 -17.37
CA VAL A 152 6.00 -9.02 -17.03
C VAL A 152 6.60 -8.43 -18.31
N ASP A 153 6.25 -7.19 -18.61
CA ASP A 153 6.77 -6.45 -19.77
C ASP A 153 7.41 -5.11 -19.37
N GLY A 154 8.24 -4.56 -20.22
CA GLY A 154 8.81 -3.23 -20.04
C GLY A 154 7.74 -2.15 -20.00
N ALA A 155 6.94 -2.09 -21.04
CA ALA A 155 5.76 -1.23 -21.20
C ALA A 155 4.61 -2.09 -21.72
N VAL A 156 3.53 -2.20 -20.95
CA VAL A 156 2.38 -3.04 -21.31
C VAL A 156 1.50 -2.30 -22.32
N ASP A 157 1.16 -2.98 -23.43
CA ASP A 157 0.17 -2.49 -24.38
C ASP A 157 -1.24 -2.56 -23.76
N ASP A 158 -2.00 -1.45 -23.86
CA ASP A 158 -3.36 -1.36 -23.31
C ASP A 158 -4.31 -2.39 -23.94
N GLY A 159 -4.15 -2.69 -25.23
CA GLY A 159 -4.95 -3.70 -25.92
C GLY A 159 -4.72 -5.09 -25.34
N PHE A 160 -3.46 -5.45 -25.06
CA PHE A 160 -3.10 -6.71 -24.44
C PHE A 160 -3.57 -6.78 -22.97
N LEU A 161 -3.45 -5.67 -22.23
CA LEU A 161 -3.95 -5.57 -20.85
C LEU A 161 -5.45 -5.81 -20.77
N LEU A 162 -6.22 -5.19 -21.65
CA LEU A 162 -7.68 -5.38 -21.74
C LEU A 162 -8.06 -6.82 -22.11
N ALA A 163 -7.31 -7.44 -23.03
CA ALA A 163 -7.52 -8.82 -23.44
C ALA A 163 -7.22 -9.83 -22.32
N SER A 164 -6.19 -9.58 -21.52
CA SER A 164 -5.71 -10.50 -20.47
C SER A 164 -6.51 -10.46 -19.18
N ARG A 165 -6.98 -9.28 -18.76
CA ARG A 165 -7.58 -9.07 -17.42
C ARG A 165 -8.84 -9.90 -17.15
N ASN A 166 -9.54 -10.36 -18.18
CA ASN A 166 -10.74 -11.20 -18.06
C ASN A 166 -10.42 -12.69 -18.01
N ILE A 167 -9.16 -13.08 -18.17
CA ILE A 167 -8.75 -14.49 -18.13
C ILE A 167 -8.35 -14.84 -16.69
N PRO A 168 -9.07 -15.76 -16.03
CA PRO A 168 -8.74 -16.13 -14.66
C PRO A 168 -7.36 -16.77 -14.58
N GLY A 169 -6.55 -16.34 -13.60
CA GLY A 169 -5.23 -16.87 -13.37
C GLY A 169 -4.12 -16.25 -14.21
N ILE A 170 -4.42 -15.27 -15.07
CA ILE A 170 -3.42 -14.57 -15.87
C ILE A 170 -3.39 -13.10 -15.40
N ASP A 171 -2.23 -12.67 -14.95
CA ASP A 171 -1.98 -11.29 -14.57
C ASP A 171 -0.84 -10.72 -15.43
N VAL A 172 -0.96 -9.45 -15.82
CA VAL A 172 0.03 -8.73 -16.62
C VAL A 172 0.47 -7.49 -15.86
N LEU A 173 1.77 -7.33 -15.71
CA LEU A 173 2.35 -6.20 -14.97
C LEU A 173 3.51 -5.58 -15.76
N PRO A 174 3.66 -4.25 -15.70
CA PRO A 174 4.89 -3.61 -16.12
C PRO A 174 6.03 -3.96 -15.16
N THR A 175 7.28 -3.82 -15.60
CA THR A 175 8.48 -4.09 -14.77
C THR A 175 8.47 -3.34 -13.44
N VAL A 176 7.92 -2.11 -13.41
CA VAL A 176 7.77 -1.32 -12.17
C VAL A 176 6.79 -1.98 -11.20
N GLY A 177 5.75 -2.66 -11.70
CA GLY A 177 4.73 -3.36 -10.92
C GLY A 177 5.17 -4.74 -10.42
N ALA A 178 6.23 -5.33 -10.97
CA ALA A 178 6.69 -6.66 -10.58
C ALA A 178 6.97 -6.74 -9.06
N ASN A 179 6.37 -7.72 -8.39
CA ASN A 179 6.46 -7.88 -6.94
C ASN A 179 6.51 -9.37 -6.53
N VAL A 180 7.00 -9.61 -5.32
CA VAL A 180 7.22 -10.98 -4.80
C VAL A 180 5.92 -11.76 -4.66
N TYR A 181 4.85 -11.12 -4.18
CA TYR A 181 3.58 -11.79 -3.94
C TYR A 181 2.98 -12.35 -5.24
N ASP A 182 2.91 -11.55 -6.30
CA ASP A 182 2.32 -11.98 -7.57
C ASP A 182 3.22 -13.00 -8.27
N ILE A 183 4.56 -12.87 -8.20
CA ILE A 183 5.49 -13.88 -8.72
C ILE A 183 5.27 -15.24 -8.05
N LEU A 184 5.10 -15.29 -6.73
CA LEU A 184 4.90 -16.55 -6.01
C LEU A 184 3.49 -17.10 -6.17
N ARG A 185 2.50 -16.24 -6.35
CA ARG A 185 1.09 -16.62 -6.52
C ARG A 185 0.84 -17.40 -7.81
N HIS A 186 1.51 -17.02 -8.89
CA HIS A 186 1.37 -17.66 -10.19
C HIS A 186 2.35 -18.82 -10.37
N ASP A 187 1.94 -19.85 -11.15
CA ASP A 187 2.78 -21.00 -11.41
C ASP A 187 3.93 -20.64 -12.37
N VAL A 188 3.62 -19.99 -13.47
CA VAL A 188 4.56 -19.62 -14.51
C VAL A 188 4.86 -18.13 -14.44
N LEU A 189 6.11 -17.75 -14.59
CA LEU A 189 6.56 -16.38 -14.75
C LEU A 189 7.06 -16.21 -16.19
N ALA A 190 6.35 -15.42 -16.98
CA ALA A 190 6.74 -15.06 -18.32
C ALA A 190 7.28 -13.61 -18.34
N ILE A 191 8.49 -13.41 -18.84
CA ILE A 191 9.12 -12.08 -18.90
C ILE A 191 9.50 -11.81 -20.34
N THR A 192 9.13 -10.64 -20.88
CA THR A 192 9.59 -10.22 -22.21
C THR A 192 11.07 -9.83 -22.19
N THR A 193 11.73 -9.81 -23.35
CA THR A 193 13.10 -9.31 -23.46
C THR A 193 13.24 -7.87 -22.96
N ALA A 194 12.29 -6.99 -23.29
CA ALA A 194 12.20 -5.64 -22.75
C ALA A 194 11.97 -5.63 -21.23
N GLY A 195 11.16 -6.59 -20.74
CA GLY A 195 10.93 -6.79 -19.32
C GLY A 195 12.20 -7.18 -18.55
N VAL A 196 13.04 -8.04 -19.11
CA VAL A 196 14.33 -8.42 -18.50
C VAL A 196 15.26 -7.20 -18.39
N GLU A 197 15.35 -6.38 -19.44
CA GLU A 197 16.15 -5.15 -19.42
C GLU A 197 15.63 -4.14 -18.39
N GLY A 198 14.33 -3.94 -18.34
CA GLY A 198 13.70 -3.08 -17.33
C GLY A 198 13.93 -3.56 -15.89
N LEU A 199 13.90 -4.88 -15.65
CA LEU A 199 14.23 -5.45 -14.33
C LEU A 199 15.71 -5.26 -13.98
N LYS A 200 16.64 -5.41 -14.93
CA LYS A 200 18.06 -5.12 -14.75
C LYS A 200 18.25 -3.65 -14.33
N LEU A 201 17.68 -2.71 -15.04
CA LEU A 201 17.79 -1.28 -14.72
C LEU A 201 17.19 -0.97 -13.34
N ARG A 202 16.01 -1.51 -13.02
CA ARG A 202 15.35 -1.30 -11.73
C ARG A 202 16.15 -1.86 -10.55
N LEU A 203 16.73 -3.03 -10.71
CA LEU A 203 17.47 -3.71 -9.64
C LEU A 203 18.91 -3.20 -9.53
N ASN A 204 19.59 -2.88 -10.62
CA ASN A 204 20.95 -2.36 -10.60
C ASN A 204 20.98 -0.85 -10.29
N GLY A 205 20.07 -0.04 -10.84
CA GLY A 205 19.96 1.38 -10.49
C GLY A 205 19.66 1.65 -9.02
N ALA A 206 18.96 0.72 -8.35
CA ALA A 206 18.78 0.80 -6.89
C ALA A 206 20.08 0.49 -6.09
N HIS A 207 21.09 -0.13 -6.71
CA HIS A 207 22.39 -0.38 -6.09
C HIS A 207 23.25 0.89 -6.15
N ALA A 208 23.34 1.53 -7.31
CA ALA A 208 24.09 2.78 -7.48
C ALA A 208 23.59 3.88 -6.52
N ALA A 209 22.27 4.08 -6.42
CA ALA A 209 21.68 5.05 -5.49
C ALA A 209 21.86 4.70 -4.00
N ALA A 210 22.15 3.43 -3.65
CA ALA A 210 22.40 3.01 -2.27
C ALA A 210 23.90 3.13 -1.90
N GLU A 211 24.77 3.05 -2.86
CA GLU A 211 26.21 3.28 -2.69
C GLU A 211 26.53 4.75 -2.59
N ASP A 212 25.84 5.61 -3.37
CA ASP A 212 25.98 7.07 -3.26
C ASP A 212 25.49 7.63 -1.92
N THR A 213 24.43 7.01 -1.32
CA THR A 213 23.98 7.41 0.03
C THR A 213 24.87 6.85 1.14
N ALA A 214 25.54 5.74 0.96
CA ALA A 214 26.50 5.21 1.94
C ALA A 214 27.81 5.99 1.92
N ALA A 215 28.27 6.42 0.75
CA ALA A 215 29.47 7.24 0.60
C ALA A 215 29.28 8.68 1.12
N SER A 216 28.05 9.21 1.13
CA SER A 216 27.75 10.52 1.70
C SER A 216 27.58 10.52 3.23
N ASP A 217 27.34 9.33 3.83
CA ASP A 217 27.16 9.21 5.30
C ASP A 217 28.50 8.95 6.02
N GLU A 218 29.52 8.44 5.32
CA GLU A 218 30.86 8.26 5.88
C GLU A 218 31.68 9.57 5.91
N GLY A 219 31.24 10.63 5.20
CA GLY A 219 31.85 11.95 5.20
C GLY A 219 31.37 12.91 6.31
N ALA A 220 30.32 12.55 7.05
CA ALA A 220 29.66 13.45 8.00
C ALA A 220 30.00 13.20 9.50
N THR A 221 30.92 12.29 9.81
CA THR A 221 31.24 11.95 11.22
C THR A 221 32.58 12.50 11.74
N SER A 222 33.15 13.55 11.14
CA SER A 222 34.43 14.11 11.61
C SER A 222 34.43 15.59 12.01
N GLU A 223 33.27 16.17 12.37
CA GLU A 223 33.26 17.53 12.97
C GLU A 223 32.15 17.66 14.03
N ILE A 224 32.35 17.01 15.19
CA ILE A 224 31.71 17.40 16.44
C ILE A 224 32.74 17.22 17.54
N ASP A 225 33.67 18.20 17.62
CA ASP A 225 34.39 18.50 18.84
C ASP A 225 34.54 20.03 18.91
N ALA A 226 33.91 20.59 19.89
CA ALA A 226 34.15 21.90 20.55
C ALA A 226 32.83 22.62 20.89
N ALA A 227 32.28 22.28 22.04
CA ALA A 227 31.38 23.18 22.75
C ALA A 227 32.23 24.08 23.64
N PRO A 228 31.97 25.42 23.75
CA PRO A 228 32.31 26.16 24.92
C PRO A 228 31.11 26.28 25.86
N GLU A 229 31.36 25.90 27.11
CA GLU A 229 30.50 26.21 28.24
C GLU A 229 30.36 27.72 28.43
N ALA A 230 29.16 28.22 28.65
CA ALA A 230 28.94 29.52 29.29
C ALA A 230 27.63 29.54 30.10
N HIS A 231 27.80 29.44 31.39
CA HIS A 231 27.23 30.22 32.47
C HIS A 231 25.71 30.43 32.60
N LEU A 232 25.24 29.83 33.68
CA LEU A 232 24.08 30.22 34.48
C LEU A 232 24.17 31.66 34.98
N ALA A 233 23.12 32.47 34.89
CA ALA A 233 22.68 33.41 35.94
C ALA A 233 21.32 34.06 35.61
N GLY A 234 20.39 34.03 36.60
CA GLY A 234 19.48 35.11 36.92
C GLY A 234 18.08 35.10 36.29
N GLY A 235 17.05 34.68 37.02
CA GLY A 235 15.68 35.22 36.88
C GLY A 235 15.62 36.61 37.64
N PRO A 236 14.43 37.15 38.05
CA PRO A 236 13.04 36.93 37.60
C PRO A 236 12.28 38.27 37.29
N ASP A 237 10.94 38.14 37.05
CA ASP A 237 9.87 39.16 37.18
C ASP A 237 9.71 40.31 36.18
N ALA A 238 8.51 40.38 35.67
CA ALA A 238 7.52 41.48 35.68
C ALA A 238 6.55 41.29 34.49
N ALA A 239 5.34 40.93 34.73
CA ALA A 239 4.09 41.72 34.91
C ALA A 239 3.85 42.85 33.89
N ALA A 240 2.69 42.84 33.32
CA ALA A 240 1.76 43.91 32.92
C ALA A 240 1.23 43.69 31.51
N GLU A 241 -0.03 43.35 31.41
CA GLU A 241 -1.27 44.14 31.31
C GLU A 241 -1.34 45.05 30.08
N ALA A 242 -2.44 44.94 29.48
CA ALA A 242 -3.33 45.95 28.88
C ALA A 242 -3.65 45.71 27.40
N HIS A 243 -4.78 45.66 27.05
CA HIS A 243 -6.06 46.33 26.81
C HIS A 243 -6.61 45.89 25.45
N VAL A 244 -7.84 45.34 25.37
CA VAL A 244 -9.18 45.96 25.21
C VAL A 244 -9.27 46.97 24.05
N ALA A 245 -10.12 46.66 23.12
CA ALA A 245 -11.16 47.40 22.45
C ALA A 245 -11.58 46.68 21.17
N ALA A 246 -12.77 46.18 21.06
CA ALA A 246 -14.05 46.80 20.79
C ALA A 246 -14.20 47.19 19.34
N GLU A 247 -15.24 46.79 18.84
CA GLU A 247 -16.51 47.30 18.26
C GLU A 247 -16.64 46.81 16.83
N SER A 248 -17.65 46.15 16.55
CA SER A 248 -19.07 46.42 16.31
C SER A 248 -19.40 46.47 14.81
N ASP A 249 -20.53 45.92 14.58
CA ASP A 249 -21.64 46.25 13.67
C ASP A 249 -21.68 45.63 12.28
N ALA A 250 -22.67 44.90 11.95
CA ALA A 250 -23.96 45.18 11.38
C ALA A 250 -24.50 44.00 10.57
N ALA A 251 -25.58 43.47 10.95
CA ALA A 251 -26.53 42.86 10.02
C ALA A 251 -27.30 43.97 9.29
N PRO A 252 -27.92 43.78 8.15
CA PRO A 252 -29.33 43.45 8.23
C PRO A 252 -29.91 42.50 7.13
N ASP A 253 -31.00 41.88 7.52
CA ASP A 253 -32.26 41.53 6.87
C ASP A 253 -32.42 41.50 5.34
N GLY A 254 -33.16 40.49 4.92
CA GLY A 254 -33.80 40.47 3.61
C GLY A 254 -34.53 39.17 3.30
N HIS A 255 -35.66 38.98 3.90
CA HIS A 255 -36.93 38.50 3.35
C HIS A 255 -36.94 38.16 1.85
N THR A 256 -37.46 36.98 1.48
CA THR A 256 -38.80 36.86 0.88
C THR A 256 -39.20 35.39 0.71
N ALA A 257 -40.39 35.11 1.09
CA ALA A 257 -41.19 33.92 0.86
C ALA A 257 -41.63 33.81 -0.61
N SER A 258 -41.80 32.60 -1.11
CA SER A 258 -42.85 32.27 -2.07
C SER A 258 -43.22 30.80 -2.01
N ALA A 259 -44.44 30.60 -1.70
CA ALA A 259 -45.26 29.39 -1.74
C ALA A 259 -45.51 28.91 -3.18
N GLY A 260 -45.87 27.66 -3.32
CA GLY A 260 -46.39 27.04 -4.55
C GLY A 260 -46.47 25.53 -4.37
N GLU A 261 -47.32 25.01 -3.70
CA GLU A 261 -48.54 24.21 -3.88
C GLU A 261 -48.72 23.71 -5.33
N THR A 262 -48.78 22.40 -5.55
CA THR A 262 -49.92 21.70 -6.17
C THR A 262 -49.69 20.16 -6.15
N ALA A 263 -50.76 19.52 -5.72
CA ALA A 263 -51.09 18.10 -5.74
C ALA A 263 -51.38 17.55 -7.15
N SER A 264 -51.32 16.23 -7.28
CA SER A 264 -52.26 15.28 -7.91
C SER A 264 -51.56 13.93 -8.06
N GLU A 265 -51.95 12.86 -7.38
CA GLU A 265 -53.08 11.97 -7.67
C GLU A 265 -52.98 11.22 -9.00
N GLY A 266 -53.10 9.86 -8.90
CA GLY A 266 -53.36 8.92 -10.00
C GLY A 266 -52.44 7.71 -9.91
N ASP A 267 -52.74 6.65 -9.29
CA ASP A 267 -53.68 5.54 -9.41
C ASP A 267 -53.34 4.59 -10.56
N ALA A 268 -53.31 3.28 -10.16
CA ALA A 268 -53.62 2.03 -10.88
C ALA A 268 -52.72 1.55 -12.03
N ALA A 269 -52.12 0.45 -11.84
CA ALA A 269 -52.37 -0.90 -12.32
C ALA A 269 -51.16 -1.81 -12.00
#